data_f2d7b3b41bae1d96ce510e8f0e19f3e0
#
_entry.id   f2d7b3b41bae1d96ce510e8f0e19f3e0
#
_cell.length_a   1.000
_cell.length_b   1.000
_cell.length_c   1.000
_cell.angle_alpha   90.00
_cell.angle_beta   90.00
_cell.angle_gamma   90.00
#
_symmetry.space_group_name_H-M   'P 1'
#
loop_
_entity.id
_entity.type
_entity.pdbx_description
1 polymer ?
#
loop_
_entity_poly.entity_id
_entity_poly.type
_entity_poly.pdbx_seq_one_letter_code
_entity_poly.pdbx_strand_id
1 'polypeptide(L)'
;LIDLDTVMPGALAYDFGEGLRTGITTAKEDEQDVSKIHADINRFEAFTKGFLSEVKDIITEEELEMLPLGVWMMTYENAIRFLADYLNGDIYFSVDKEIENHNLIRARAQMELLKQIEEKEEDMKGVIKKYGF
;
A
#
# COMPACT_ATOMS: atom_id res chain seq x y z
N LEU A 1 -19.26 -0.36 -11.24
CA LEU A 1 -18.32 -1.39 -10.77
C LEU A 1 -17.81 -2.16 -11.98
N ILE A 2 -16.49 -2.34 -12.05
CA ILE A 2 -15.77 -3.09 -13.07
C ILE A 2 -14.69 -3.92 -12.38
N ASP A 3 -14.11 -4.90 -13.08
CA ASP A 3 -12.94 -5.67 -12.61
C ASP A 3 -13.21 -6.46 -11.31
N LEU A 4 -14.26 -7.30 -11.37
CA LEU A 4 -14.73 -8.06 -10.20
C LEU A 4 -14.23 -9.52 -10.16
N ASP A 5 -13.30 -9.89 -11.02
CA ASP A 5 -12.80 -11.26 -11.18
C ASP A 5 -11.94 -11.73 -9.99
N THR A 6 -11.45 -10.81 -9.16
CA THR A 6 -10.73 -11.13 -7.90
C THR A 6 -11.58 -10.99 -6.64
N VAL A 7 -12.90 -10.74 -6.76
CA VAL A 7 -13.80 -10.71 -5.59
C VAL A 7 -13.95 -12.10 -5.02
N MET A 8 -13.39 -12.32 -3.84
CA MET A 8 -13.37 -13.62 -3.16
C MET A 8 -13.22 -13.44 -1.65
N PRO A 9 -13.51 -14.45 -0.84
CA PRO A 9 -13.18 -14.43 0.59
C PRO A 9 -11.68 -14.24 0.80
N GLY A 10 -11.30 -13.32 1.67
CA GLY A 10 -9.91 -12.98 1.98
C GLY A 10 -9.80 -12.10 3.22
N ALA A 11 -8.57 -11.82 3.65
CA ALA A 11 -8.34 -10.93 4.77
C ALA A 11 -8.62 -9.48 4.37
N LEU A 12 -9.44 -8.79 5.15
CA LEU A 12 -9.84 -7.39 4.92
C LEU A 12 -8.62 -6.44 4.86
N ALA A 13 -7.53 -6.82 5.54
CA ALA A 13 -6.27 -6.09 5.52
C ALA A 13 -5.65 -5.95 4.11
N TYR A 14 -5.94 -6.85 3.16
CA TYR A 14 -5.45 -6.74 1.78
C TYR A 14 -6.10 -5.57 1.05
N ASP A 15 -7.42 -5.45 1.11
CA ASP A 15 -8.15 -4.35 0.46
C ASP A 15 -7.77 -3.00 1.07
N PHE A 16 -7.69 -2.95 2.40
CA PHE A 16 -7.22 -1.77 3.12
C PHE A 16 -5.79 -1.39 2.73
N GLY A 17 -4.89 -2.37 2.71
CA GLY A 17 -3.49 -2.18 2.37
C GLY A 17 -3.28 -1.72 0.93
N GLU A 18 -3.98 -2.32 -0.05
CA GLU A 18 -3.86 -1.93 -1.46
C GLU A 18 -4.37 -0.51 -1.71
N GLY A 19 -5.49 -0.13 -1.09
CA GLY A 19 -5.98 1.24 -1.16
C GLY A 19 -4.99 2.26 -0.60
N LEU A 20 -4.31 1.93 0.50
CA LEU A 20 -3.33 2.80 1.14
C LEU A 20 -1.94 2.76 0.50
N ARG A 21 -1.53 1.66 -0.12
CA ARG A 21 -0.26 1.58 -0.85
C ARG A 21 -0.09 2.76 -1.83
N THR A 22 -1.15 3.12 -2.51
CA THR A 22 -1.19 4.29 -3.40
C THR A 22 -1.72 5.55 -2.73
N GLY A 23 -2.65 5.42 -1.79
CA GLY A 23 -3.35 6.52 -1.15
C GLY A 23 -2.55 7.26 -0.09
N ILE A 24 -1.57 6.62 0.57
CA ILE A 24 -0.78 7.20 1.66
C ILE A 24 0.24 8.24 1.20
N THR A 25 0.58 8.25 -0.09
CA THR A 25 1.55 9.17 -0.69
C THR A 25 0.95 9.97 -1.84
N THR A 26 1.56 11.12 -2.17
CA THR A 26 1.27 11.89 -3.38
C THR A 26 2.27 11.62 -4.49
N ALA A 27 3.36 10.90 -4.19
CA ALA A 27 4.35 10.51 -5.17
C ALA A 27 3.76 9.50 -6.17
N LYS A 28 4.26 9.52 -7.40
CA LYS A 28 3.93 8.52 -8.40
C LYS A 28 4.57 7.18 -8.04
N GLU A 29 4.00 6.09 -8.55
CA GLU A 29 4.54 4.75 -8.37
C GLU A 29 5.95 4.59 -8.95
N ASP A 30 6.25 5.35 -9.99
CA ASP A 30 7.53 5.42 -10.70
C ASP A 30 8.33 6.70 -10.38
N GLU A 31 8.15 7.28 -9.19
CA GLU A 31 8.91 8.45 -8.76
C GLU A 31 10.42 8.12 -8.71
N GLN A 32 11.20 8.86 -9.50
CA GLN A 32 12.64 8.64 -9.60
C GLN A 32 13.41 9.29 -8.43
N ASP A 33 12.87 10.38 -7.90
CA ASP A 33 13.44 11.09 -6.78
C ASP A 33 12.81 10.58 -5.47
N VAL A 34 13.46 9.61 -4.85
CA VAL A 34 12.98 8.98 -3.61
C VAL A 34 12.77 9.98 -2.46
N SER A 35 13.42 11.17 -2.52
CA SER A 35 13.22 12.21 -1.52
C SER A 35 11.83 12.86 -1.57
N LYS A 36 11.07 12.64 -2.65
CA LYS A 36 9.69 13.12 -2.80
C LYS A 36 8.64 12.11 -2.31
N ILE A 37 9.07 10.90 -1.97
CA ILE A 37 8.18 9.86 -1.49
C ILE A 37 7.99 10.04 0.00
N HIS A 38 6.74 10.31 0.42
CA HIS A 38 6.39 10.52 1.81
C HIS A 38 5.13 9.73 2.18
N ALA A 39 5.21 8.93 3.23
CA ALA A 39 4.03 8.35 3.86
C ALA A 39 3.36 9.43 4.73
N ASP A 40 2.16 9.85 4.34
CA ASP A 40 1.39 10.90 5.02
C ASP A 40 0.37 10.28 5.97
N ILE A 41 0.58 10.43 7.27
CA ILE A 41 -0.31 9.91 8.32
C ILE A 41 -1.71 10.54 8.28
N ASN A 42 -1.85 11.78 7.80
CA ASN A 42 -3.18 12.40 7.67
C ASN A 42 -3.99 11.75 6.56
N ARG A 43 -3.34 11.33 5.47
CA ARG A 43 -3.98 10.54 4.41
C ARG A 43 -4.37 9.15 4.91
N PHE A 44 -3.49 8.51 5.66
CA PHE A 44 -3.79 7.25 6.35
C PHE A 44 -5.01 7.41 7.25
N GLU A 45 -5.04 8.43 8.10
CA GLU A 45 -6.16 8.71 9.01
C GLU A 45 -7.47 8.95 8.26
N ALA A 46 -7.45 9.77 7.22
CA ALA A 46 -8.64 10.06 6.41
C ALA A 46 -9.21 8.80 5.74
N PHE A 47 -8.33 7.97 5.16
CA PHE A 47 -8.73 6.71 4.55
C PHE A 47 -9.27 5.74 5.60
N THR A 48 -8.57 5.57 6.72
CA THR A 48 -8.97 4.68 7.82
C THR A 48 -10.36 5.05 8.34
N LYS A 49 -10.61 6.34 8.56
CA LYS A 49 -11.92 6.82 9.01
C LYS A 49 -13.04 6.44 8.04
N GLY A 50 -12.81 6.65 6.73
CA GLY A 50 -13.78 6.29 5.70
C GLY A 50 -14.00 4.79 5.61
N PHE A 51 -12.93 4.01 5.58
CA PHE A 51 -12.98 2.56 5.49
C PHE A 51 -13.72 1.94 6.68
N LEU A 52 -13.35 2.31 7.90
CA LEU A 52 -13.97 1.79 9.11
C LEU A 52 -15.43 2.21 9.25
N SER A 53 -15.85 3.35 8.70
CA SER A 53 -17.28 3.73 8.70
C SER A 53 -18.16 2.75 7.92
N GLU A 54 -17.59 2.05 6.92
CA GLU A 54 -18.33 1.10 6.08
C GLU A 54 -18.27 -0.34 6.61
N VAL A 55 -17.18 -0.70 7.30
CA VAL A 55 -16.95 -2.11 7.69
C VAL A 55 -17.09 -2.37 9.19
N LYS A 56 -17.39 -1.38 10.02
CA LYS A 56 -17.45 -1.47 11.48
C LYS A 56 -18.38 -2.58 12.01
N ASP A 57 -19.43 -2.91 11.26
CA ASP A 57 -20.42 -3.90 11.68
C ASP A 57 -20.03 -5.35 11.29
N ILE A 58 -18.92 -5.51 10.54
CA ILE A 58 -18.46 -6.82 10.04
C ILE A 58 -17.00 -7.13 10.36
N ILE A 59 -16.17 -6.13 10.62
CA ILE A 59 -14.75 -6.33 10.95
C ILE A 59 -14.59 -6.87 12.38
N THR A 60 -13.73 -7.86 12.56
CA THR A 60 -13.39 -8.39 13.88
C THR A 60 -12.26 -7.56 14.53
N GLU A 61 -12.04 -7.76 15.83
CA GLU A 61 -10.99 -7.07 16.57
C GLU A 61 -9.59 -7.47 16.04
N GLU A 62 -9.42 -8.75 15.72
CA GLU A 62 -8.18 -9.28 15.13
C GLU A 62 -7.90 -8.70 13.74
N GLU A 63 -8.93 -8.57 12.90
CA GLU A 63 -8.78 -7.95 11.59
C GLU A 63 -8.45 -6.46 11.71
N LEU A 64 -9.06 -5.76 12.68
CA LEU A 64 -8.77 -4.35 12.95
C LEU A 64 -7.30 -4.15 13.30
N GLU A 65 -6.74 -4.99 14.17
CA GLU A 65 -5.34 -4.95 14.55
C GLU A 65 -4.38 -5.25 13.39
N MET A 66 -4.82 -6.01 12.40
CA MET A 66 -4.03 -6.36 11.22
C MET A 66 -4.00 -5.28 10.14
N LEU A 67 -4.85 -4.25 10.18
CA LEU A 67 -4.93 -3.24 9.12
C LEU A 67 -3.59 -2.54 8.82
N PRO A 68 -2.78 -2.09 9.82
CA PRO A 68 -1.48 -1.50 9.54
C PRO A 68 -0.50 -2.48 8.86
N LEU A 69 -0.54 -3.76 9.26
CA LEU A 69 0.26 -4.81 8.62
C LEU A 69 -0.13 -5.00 7.15
N GLY A 70 -1.42 -4.86 6.83
CA GLY A 70 -1.90 -4.91 5.44
C GLY A 70 -1.22 -3.86 4.55
N VAL A 71 -1.07 -2.62 5.04
CA VAL A 71 -0.38 -1.55 4.29
C VAL A 71 1.08 -1.90 4.02
N TRP A 72 1.77 -2.39 5.04
CA TRP A 72 3.15 -2.86 4.91
C TRP A 72 3.25 -3.99 3.90
N MET A 73 2.41 -5.01 4.04
CA MET A 73 2.47 -6.23 3.25
C MET A 73 2.18 -5.97 1.77
N MET A 74 1.15 -5.17 1.44
CA MET A 74 0.82 -4.86 0.04
C MET A 74 1.90 -4.00 -0.62
N THR A 75 2.53 -3.09 0.13
CA THR A 75 3.67 -2.30 -0.36
C THR A 75 4.89 -3.18 -0.59
N TYR A 76 5.20 -4.10 0.35
CA TYR A 76 6.30 -5.05 0.22
C TYR A 76 6.10 -6.00 -0.96
N GLU A 77 4.91 -6.59 -1.10
CA GLU A 77 4.58 -7.46 -2.22
C GLU A 77 4.86 -6.78 -3.57
N ASN A 78 4.36 -5.55 -3.74
CA ASN A 78 4.59 -4.84 -5.00
C ASN A 78 6.05 -4.49 -5.22
N ALA A 79 6.81 -4.14 -4.17
CA ALA A 79 8.25 -3.89 -4.27
C ALA A 79 9.00 -5.12 -4.81
N ILE A 80 8.75 -6.31 -4.25
CA ILE A 80 9.41 -7.54 -4.70
C ILE A 80 8.93 -8.00 -6.08
N ARG A 81 7.67 -7.79 -6.43
CA ARG A 81 7.14 -8.13 -7.76
C ARG A 81 7.77 -7.28 -8.85
N PHE A 82 7.88 -5.96 -8.65
CA PHE A 82 8.58 -5.09 -9.60
C PHE A 82 10.06 -5.45 -9.72
N LEU A 83 10.73 -5.73 -8.61
CA LEU A 83 12.14 -6.15 -8.64
C LEU A 83 12.31 -7.49 -9.36
N ALA A 84 11.46 -8.47 -9.09
CA ALA A 84 11.50 -9.77 -9.75
C ALA A 84 11.27 -9.66 -11.25
N ASP A 85 10.31 -8.84 -11.67
CA ASP A 85 10.04 -8.62 -13.09
C ASP A 85 11.22 -7.94 -13.80
N TYR A 86 11.82 -6.91 -13.18
CA TYR A 86 13.05 -6.28 -13.67
C TYR A 86 14.17 -7.30 -13.89
N LEU A 87 14.41 -8.18 -12.91
CA LEU A 87 15.44 -9.22 -12.99
C LEU A 87 15.15 -10.27 -14.07
N ASN A 88 13.89 -10.49 -14.38
CA ASN A 88 13.42 -11.41 -15.42
C ASN A 88 13.34 -10.76 -16.82
N GLY A 89 13.68 -9.48 -16.95
CA GLY A 89 13.69 -8.78 -18.25
C GLY A 89 12.38 -8.06 -18.60
N ASP A 90 11.62 -7.62 -17.59
CA ASP A 90 10.42 -6.77 -17.74
C ASP A 90 9.32 -7.42 -18.62
N ILE A 91 8.95 -8.67 -18.28
CA ILE A 91 8.03 -9.47 -19.07
C ILE A 91 6.58 -9.48 -18.57
N TYR A 92 6.34 -9.11 -17.32
CA TYR A 92 5.02 -9.20 -16.69
C TYR A 92 4.30 -7.86 -16.64
N PHE A 93 4.91 -6.83 -16.05
CA PHE A 93 4.31 -5.51 -15.95
C PHE A 93 4.52 -4.69 -17.24
N SER A 94 3.52 -3.91 -17.60
CA SER A 94 3.69 -2.92 -18.67
C SER A 94 4.73 -1.89 -18.25
N VAL A 95 5.74 -1.67 -19.08
CA VAL A 95 6.81 -0.68 -18.87
C VAL A 95 6.70 0.45 -19.88
N ASP A 96 7.01 1.66 -19.47
CA ASP A 96 7.23 2.76 -20.37
C ASP A 96 8.63 2.62 -20.99
N LYS A 97 8.70 2.49 -22.30
CA LYS A 97 9.95 2.30 -23.04
C LYS A 97 10.86 3.54 -23.05
N GLU A 98 10.33 4.70 -22.71
CA GLU A 98 11.07 5.94 -22.57
C GLU A 98 11.76 6.07 -21.20
N ILE A 99 11.36 5.22 -20.23
CA ILE A 99 11.91 5.18 -18.87
C ILE A 99 12.83 3.97 -18.75
N GLU A 100 14.12 4.23 -18.73
CA GLU A 100 15.12 3.17 -18.52
C GLU A 100 14.97 2.53 -17.13
N ASN A 101 14.99 1.21 -17.06
CA ASN A 101 14.85 0.43 -15.82
C ASN A 101 13.54 0.74 -15.05
N HIS A 102 12.43 0.90 -15.75
CA HIS A 102 11.16 1.37 -15.19
C HIS A 102 10.70 0.56 -13.96
N ASN A 103 10.71 -0.78 -14.04
CA ASN A 103 10.33 -1.62 -12.89
C ASN A 103 11.34 -1.56 -11.73
N LEU A 104 12.62 -1.31 -11.99
CA LEU A 104 13.60 -1.06 -10.93
C LEU A 104 13.31 0.26 -10.21
N ILE A 105 12.90 1.30 -10.94
CA ILE A 105 12.48 2.59 -10.36
C ILE A 105 11.25 2.38 -9.47
N ARG A 106 10.24 1.67 -9.95
CA ARG A 106 9.05 1.31 -9.18
C ARG A 106 9.41 0.53 -7.90
N ALA A 107 10.28 -0.48 -8.01
CA ALA A 107 10.74 -1.24 -6.85
C ALA A 107 11.39 -0.35 -5.80
N ARG A 108 12.28 0.57 -6.21
CA ARG A 108 12.94 1.53 -5.31
C ARG A 108 11.93 2.49 -4.66
N ALA A 109 10.96 2.97 -5.41
CA ALA A 109 9.92 3.85 -4.89
C ALA A 109 9.08 3.13 -3.82
N GLN A 110 8.67 1.87 -4.06
CA GLN A 110 7.95 1.07 -3.07
C GLN A 110 8.80 0.74 -1.84
N MET A 111 10.09 0.47 -1.99
CA MET A 111 11.01 0.22 -0.86
C MET A 111 11.21 1.46 0.01
N GLU A 112 11.30 2.66 -0.57
CA GLU A 112 11.35 3.89 0.21
C GLU A 112 10.03 4.14 0.97
N LEU A 113 8.90 3.93 0.31
CA LEU A 113 7.60 4.04 0.96
C LEU A 113 7.46 3.03 2.11
N LEU A 114 7.89 1.79 1.90
CA LEU A 114 7.87 0.72 2.90
C LEU A 114 8.65 1.11 4.16
N LYS A 115 9.87 1.64 3.99
CA LYS A 115 10.69 2.12 5.10
C LYS A 115 9.96 3.17 5.93
N GLN A 116 9.29 4.13 5.27
CA GLN A 116 8.53 5.16 5.98
C GLN A 116 7.25 4.64 6.63
N ILE A 117 6.63 3.60 6.07
CA ILE A 117 5.51 2.88 6.71
C ILE A 117 6.00 2.23 8.00
N GLU A 118 7.17 1.58 8.00
CA GLU A 118 7.79 0.99 9.20
C GLU A 118 8.08 2.06 10.27
N GLU A 119 8.64 3.20 9.88
CA GLU A 119 8.93 4.30 10.80
C GLU A 119 7.66 4.90 11.44
N LYS A 120 6.49 4.77 10.78
CA LYS A 120 5.19 5.31 11.23
C LYS A 120 4.23 4.25 11.76
N GLU A 121 4.69 3.03 12.01
CA GLU A 121 3.84 1.93 12.44
C GLU A 121 3.03 2.25 13.71
N GLU A 122 3.67 2.86 14.71
CA GLU A 122 3.00 3.23 15.97
C GLU A 122 1.97 4.35 15.77
N ASP A 123 2.24 5.30 14.89
CA ASP A 123 1.26 6.35 14.55
C ASP A 123 0.04 5.73 13.87
N MET A 124 0.24 4.77 12.95
CA MET A 124 -0.84 4.04 12.28
C MET A 124 -1.68 3.24 13.28
N LYS A 125 -1.04 2.50 14.20
CA LYS A 125 -1.73 1.79 15.28
C LYS A 125 -2.55 2.75 16.15
N GLY A 126 -2.01 3.92 16.44
CA GLY A 126 -2.71 4.99 17.17
C GLY A 126 -3.98 5.46 16.44
N VAL A 127 -3.91 5.64 15.12
CA VAL A 127 -5.06 5.99 14.28
C VAL A 127 -6.10 4.87 14.28
N ILE A 128 -5.69 3.61 14.09
CA ILE A 128 -6.60 2.46 14.13
C ILE A 128 -7.34 2.40 15.48
N LYS A 129 -6.62 2.55 16.58
CA LYS A 129 -7.21 2.57 17.92
C LYS A 129 -8.17 3.74 18.16
N LYS A 130 -7.94 4.88 17.49
CA LYS A 130 -8.80 6.07 17.60
C LYS A 130 -10.15 5.88 16.91
N TYR A 131 -10.20 5.15 15.80
CA TYR A 131 -11.40 4.97 14.98
C TYR A 131 -12.00 3.55 15.05
N GLY A 132 -11.27 2.60 15.59
CA GLY A 132 -11.79 1.30 15.99
C GLY A 132 -12.76 1.40 17.19
N PHE A 133 -13.32 0.31 17.59
CA PHE A 133 -14.28 0.27 18.72
C PHE A 133 -13.59 -0.08 20.03
#